data_0f13fa30421ffe861d7ddde6dbbf1375
#
_entry.id   0f13fa30421ffe861d7ddde6dbbf1375
#
_cell.length_a   1.000
_cell.length_b   1.000
_cell.length_c   1.000
_cell.angle_alpha   90.00
_cell.angle_beta   90.00
_cell.angle_gamma   90.00
#
_symmetry.space_group_name_H-M   'P 1'
#
loop_
_entity.id
_entity.type
_entity.pdbx_description
1 polymer ?
#
loop_
_entity_poly.entity_id
_entity_poly.type
_entity_poly.pdbx_seq_one_letter_code
_entity_poly.pdbx_strand_id
1 'polypeptide(L)'
;MSRPNTALLAAALTLALGMASPSAQAASAPRPDPYPSTYQVIASPAVLLQGATVLTGTGERMEGADVLMVEGRIAGVGVNLSVPANTTVVDGRGKWVTPGIIDVHSHLGVYPSPGVRAHSDGNEMTAPVTAAVWAEHSVWPQDPGFNAARAGGITSLQILPGSANLIGGRGVTLKNVPAVSYQAMKFPGAPWGLKMACGENPKRVYGDKGGPATRMGNVAGYRAAFIEAAEYLKKNGSGNDSTSKKRRWGKQAEGEGESAGKQDLKLETLAGAINGDIRVHIHCYRADEMATMLDLADEFGFRIAAFHHGVEAYKIADKLARSGTCAALWSDWWGFKLEAFDGIQENIALVDRQPGSCAILHSDSADDIQRLNQEAAKVMAHAQLAGIEIAPERAILWLTANPAKSMGIADQTGTLEVGKMADVVLWSGNPFSVYAKAEQVYVDGARVHDINDPSRRATSDFMLGQPATTGGAL
;
A
#
# COMPACT_ATOMS: atom_id res chain seq x y z
N MET A 1 -53.42 17.28 67.64
CA MET A 1 -54.34 17.26 66.48
C MET A 1 -53.53 16.94 65.24
N SER A 2 -53.55 15.68 64.91
CA SER A 2 -52.78 15.06 63.83
C SER A 2 -53.58 15.05 62.54
N ARG A 3 -52.91 15.36 61.41
CA ARG A 3 -53.43 15.09 60.07
C ARG A 3 -52.46 14.15 59.34
N PRO A 4 -52.96 13.13 58.62
CA PRO A 4 -52.10 12.13 58.00
C PRO A 4 -51.64 12.53 56.60
N ASN A 5 -50.39 12.15 56.27
CA ASN A 5 -49.77 12.28 54.94
C ASN A 5 -50.29 11.16 54.03
N THR A 6 -50.85 11.53 52.90
CA THR A 6 -51.19 10.65 51.77
C THR A 6 -49.99 10.60 50.82
N ALA A 7 -49.35 9.46 50.68
CA ALA A 7 -48.33 9.20 49.70
C ALA A 7 -48.96 8.83 48.35
N LEU A 8 -48.68 9.60 47.29
CA LEU A 8 -48.98 9.20 45.90
C LEU A 8 -47.86 8.33 45.35
N LEU A 9 -48.15 7.09 45.00
CA LEU A 9 -47.33 6.25 44.18
C LEU A 9 -47.44 6.72 42.70
N ALA A 10 -46.34 7.20 42.12
CA ALA A 10 -46.24 7.39 40.70
C ALA A 10 -45.58 6.13 40.08
N ALA A 11 -46.30 5.38 39.29
CA ALA A 11 -45.79 4.27 38.50
C ALA A 11 -45.12 4.82 37.24
N ALA A 12 -43.78 4.70 37.16
CA ALA A 12 -43.02 5.03 35.95
C ALA A 12 -43.03 3.80 35.01
N LEU A 13 -43.72 3.96 33.88
CA LEU A 13 -43.72 3.00 32.78
C LEU A 13 -42.45 3.28 31.92
N THR A 14 -41.41 2.46 32.06
CA THR A 14 -40.21 2.51 31.20
C THR A 14 -40.51 1.76 29.90
N LEU A 15 -40.70 2.55 28.82
CA LEU A 15 -40.72 2.03 27.46
C LEU A 15 -39.26 1.71 27.05
N ALA A 16 -38.90 0.43 26.99
CA ALA A 16 -37.65 -0.01 26.40
C ALA A 16 -37.81 -0.01 24.86
N LEU A 17 -37.31 1.07 24.19
CA LEU A 17 -37.07 1.01 22.75
C LEU A 17 -35.88 0.09 22.49
N GLY A 18 -36.17 -1.13 22.03
CA GLY A 18 -35.17 -2.00 21.46
C GLY A 18 -34.58 -1.41 20.19
N MET A 19 -33.39 -0.79 20.25
CA MET A 19 -32.57 -0.51 19.07
C MET A 19 -32.09 -1.84 18.50
N ALA A 20 -32.74 -2.31 17.43
CA ALA A 20 -32.24 -3.40 16.62
C ALA A 20 -30.91 -2.90 15.97
N SER A 21 -29.79 -3.41 16.45
CA SER A 21 -28.50 -3.24 15.76
C SER A 21 -28.63 -3.87 14.37
N PRO A 22 -28.21 -3.19 13.30
CA PRO A 22 -28.16 -3.81 11.98
C PRO A 22 -27.23 -5.02 12.07
N SER A 23 -27.77 -6.21 11.79
CA SER A 23 -26.97 -7.42 11.65
C SER A 23 -25.92 -7.19 10.59
N ALA A 24 -24.66 -7.16 10.98
CA ALA A 24 -23.52 -7.18 10.04
C ALA A 24 -23.69 -8.45 9.20
N GLN A 25 -23.97 -8.25 7.92
CA GLN A 25 -24.08 -9.33 6.95
C GLN A 25 -22.69 -9.98 6.87
N ALA A 26 -22.57 -11.26 7.20
CA ALA A 26 -21.30 -11.99 7.12
C ALA A 26 -20.82 -11.92 5.67
N ALA A 27 -19.69 -11.24 5.44
CA ALA A 27 -19.04 -11.22 4.15
C ALA A 27 -18.71 -12.66 3.73
N SER A 28 -19.00 -13.02 2.50
CA SER A 28 -18.57 -14.31 1.95
C SER A 28 -17.05 -14.38 2.01
N ALA A 29 -16.50 -15.53 2.40
CA ALA A 29 -15.04 -15.70 2.42
C ALA A 29 -14.45 -15.36 1.05
N PRO A 30 -13.35 -14.56 1.00
CA PRO A 30 -12.72 -14.19 -0.26
C PRO A 30 -12.31 -15.45 -1.02
N ARG A 31 -12.44 -15.42 -2.35
CA ARG A 31 -11.99 -16.54 -3.18
C ARG A 31 -10.47 -16.69 -3.05
N PRO A 32 -9.95 -17.93 -3.02
CA PRO A 32 -8.50 -18.16 -3.01
C PRO A 32 -7.83 -17.44 -4.18
N ASP A 33 -6.64 -16.91 -3.93
CA ASP A 33 -5.79 -16.33 -4.98
C ASP A 33 -5.43 -17.43 -5.99
N PRO A 34 -5.82 -17.31 -7.29
CA PRO A 34 -5.48 -18.30 -8.30
C PRO A 34 -3.99 -18.29 -8.67
N TYR A 35 -3.26 -17.23 -8.29
CA TYR A 35 -1.82 -17.04 -8.52
C TYR A 35 -1.12 -16.71 -7.20
N PRO A 36 -1.07 -17.65 -6.24
CA PRO A 36 -0.55 -17.38 -4.91
C PRO A 36 0.93 -17.03 -4.95
N SER A 37 1.37 -16.32 -3.92
CA SER A 37 2.80 -16.07 -3.70
C SER A 37 3.55 -17.40 -3.58
N THR A 38 4.67 -17.49 -4.28
CA THR A 38 5.66 -18.56 -4.12
C THR A 38 6.93 -18.03 -3.46
N TYR A 39 6.86 -16.82 -2.91
CA TYR A 39 7.97 -16.21 -2.19
C TYR A 39 8.43 -17.10 -1.04
N GLN A 40 9.72 -17.25 -0.93
CA GLN A 40 10.37 -17.96 0.18
C GLN A 40 11.42 -17.05 0.82
N VAL A 41 11.44 -17.03 2.13
CA VAL A 41 12.46 -16.30 2.88
C VAL A 41 13.83 -16.86 2.55
N ILE A 42 14.75 -15.99 2.13
CA ILE A 42 16.13 -16.37 1.84
C ILE A 42 16.81 -16.71 3.17
N ALA A 43 17.28 -17.95 3.30
CA ALA A 43 17.97 -18.38 4.50
C ALA A 43 19.22 -17.51 4.77
N SER A 44 19.33 -16.97 5.98
CA SER A 44 20.45 -16.13 6.38
C SER A 44 20.84 -16.40 7.84
N PRO A 45 22.12 -16.23 8.22
CA PRO A 45 22.51 -16.27 9.63
C PRO A 45 21.82 -15.14 10.40
N ALA A 46 21.80 -15.26 11.73
CA ALA A 46 21.41 -14.12 12.56
C ALA A 46 22.37 -12.95 12.33
N VAL A 47 21.83 -11.72 12.31
CA VAL A 47 22.59 -10.48 12.10
C VAL A 47 22.29 -9.51 13.21
N LEU A 48 23.34 -8.92 13.79
CA LEU A 48 23.25 -7.81 14.73
C LEU A 48 23.85 -6.56 14.09
N LEU A 49 23.05 -5.53 13.89
CA LEU A 49 23.52 -4.18 13.58
C LEU A 49 23.76 -3.48 14.93
N GLN A 50 25.01 -3.20 15.27
CA GLN A 50 25.38 -2.80 16.63
C GLN A 50 25.73 -1.32 16.75
N GLY A 51 25.14 -0.63 17.73
CA GLY A 51 25.55 0.71 18.15
C GLY A 51 25.15 1.83 17.21
N ALA A 52 24.08 1.67 16.43
CA ALA A 52 23.60 2.65 15.47
C ALA A 52 22.65 3.70 16.07
N THR A 53 22.41 4.80 15.35
CA THR A 53 21.20 5.61 15.54
C THR A 53 20.04 4.88 14.84
N VAL A 54 19.02 4.48 15.57
CA VAL A 54 17.89 3.70 15.06
C VAL A 54 16.63 4.56 15.00
N LEU A 55 16.00 4.64 13.82
CA LEU A 55 14.63 5.12 13.65
C LEU A 55 13.71 3.91 13.56
N THR A 56 12.87 3.71 14.55
CA THR A 56 12.08 2.47 14.67
C THR A 56 10.91 2.36 13.67
N GLY A 57 10.51 3.47 13.06
CA GLY A 57 9.28 3.54 12.25
C GLY A 57 8.00 3.63 13.09
N THR A 58 8.11 3.69 14.42
CA THR A 58 6.99 3.93 15.36
C THR A 58 6.93 5.36 15.88
N GLY A 59 7.81 6.24 15.39
CA GLY A 59 7.98 7.60 15.87
C GLY A 59 9.04 7.73 16.96
N GLU A 60 9.83 6.69 17.22
CA GLU A 60 10.92 6.67 18.19
C GLU A 60 12.28 6.71 17.49
N ARG A 61 13.23 7.42 18.14
CA ARG A 61 14.66 7.45 17.78
C ARG A 61 15.49 6.97 18.98
N MET A 62 16.40 6.05 18.71
CA MET A 62 17.30 5.48 19.71
C MET A 62 18.75 5.68 19.30
N GLU A 63 19.57 6.23 20.20
CA GLU A 63 21.00 6.43 19.96
C GLU A 63 21.82 5.25 20.50
N GLY A 64 22.84 4.84 19.75
CA GLY A 64 23.72 3.75 20.15
C GLY A 64 23.02 2.42 20.35
N ALA A 65 21.93 2.20 19.64
CA ALA A 65 21.10 1.00 19.77
C ALA A 65 21.49 -0.10 18.79
N ASP A 66 21.11 -1.31 19.14
CA ASP A 66 21.30 -2.52 18.36
C ASP A 66 19.99 -2.94 17.69
N VAL A 67 20.06 -3.54 16.51
CA VAL A 67 18.95 -4.23 15.85
C VAL A 67 19.36 -5.66 15.58
N LEU A 68 18.66 -6.61 16.18
CA LEU A 68 18.89 -8.04 16.01
C LEU A 68 17.85 -8.65 15.07
N MET A 69 18.34 -9.31 14.04
CA MET A 69 17.55 -10.06 13.05
C MET A 69 17.84 -11.55 13.17
N VAL A 70 16.82 -12.38 13.38
CA VAL A 70 16.92 -13.83 13.50
C VAL A 70 15.79 -14.48 12.70
N GLU A 71 16.10 -15.49 11.91
CA GLU A 71 15.11 -16.26 11.13
C GLU A 71 14.12 -15.39 10.34
N GLY A 72 14.63 -14.33 9.71
CA GLY A 72 13.82 -13.42 8.89
C GLY A 72 13.00 -12.41 9.67
N ARG A 73 13.12 -12.34 10.99
CA ARG A 73 12.32 -11.48 11.86
C ARG A 73 13.19 -10.54 12.68
N ILE A 74 12.61 -9.40 13.07
CA ILE A 74 13.17 -8.55 14.12
C ILE A 74 13.06 -9.32 15.44
N ALA A 75 14.19 -9.67 16.03
CA ALA A 75 14.26 -10.38 17.30
C ALA A 75 14.46 -9.43 18.49
N GLY A 76 15.00 -8.23 18.25
CA GLY A 76 15.18 -7.21 19.27
C GLY A 76 15.66 -5.88 18.72
N VAL A 77 15.26 -4.80 19.38
CA VAL A 77 15.77 -3.44 19.18
C VAL A 77 16.04 -2.84 20.55
N GLY A 78 17.24 -2.32 20.78
CA GLY A 78 17.62 -1.76 22.09
C GLY A 78 19.13 -1.78 22.29
N VAL A 79 19.58 -1.65 23.51
CA VAL A 79 21.00 -1.68 23.87
C VAL A 79 21.38 -3.01 24.55
N ASN A 80 22.60 -3.49 24.29
CA ASN A 80 23.14 -4.69 24.95
C ASN A 80 22.24 -5.94 24.74
N LEU A 81 21.79 -6.18 23.53
CA LEU A 81 20.94 -7.34 23.21
C LEU A 81 21.71 -8.65 23.40
N SER A 82 21.05 -9.66 23.96
CA SER A 82 21.56 -11.03 23.98
C SER A 82 21.44 -11.62 22.57
N VAL A 83 22.53 -12.11 22.03
CA VAL A 83 22.60 -12.61 20.65
C VAL A 83 22.85 -14.12 20.59
N PRO A 84 22.25 -14.84 19.62
CA PRO A 84 22.55 -16.26 19.38
C PRO A 84 24.02 -16.48 19.05
N ALA A 85 24.51 -17.70 19.27
CA ALA A 85 25.83 -18.12 18.80
C ALA A 85 25.88 -17.99 17.25
N ASN A 86 27.03 -17.65 16.70
CA ASN A 86 27.27 -17.48 15.25
C ASN A 86 26.51 -16.31 14.62
N THR A 87 26.06 -15.32 15.41
CA THR A 87 25.49 -14.07 14.89
C THR A 87 26.57 -13.27 14.16
N THR A 88 26.25 -12.83 12.95
CA THR A 88 27.08 -11.88 12.20
C THR A 88 26.91 -10.49 12.81
N VAL A 89 27.98 -9.91 13.36
CA VAL A 89 27.96 -8.55 13.91
C VAL A 89 28.42 -7.54 12.87
N VAL A 90 27.62 -6.52 12.64
CA VAL A 90 27.92 -5.39 11.75
C VAL A 90 28.05 -4.13 12.58
N ASP A 91 29.16 -3.42 12.45
CA ASP A 91 29.39 -2.16 13.15
C ASP A 91 28.50 -1.05 12.59
N GLY A 92 27.56 -0.59 13.42
CA GLY A 92 26.62 0.48 13.13
C GLY A 92 26.99 1.84 13.74
N ARG A 93 28.12 1.94 14.45
CA ARG A 93 28.54 3.20 15.10
C ARG A 93 28.76 4.31 14.08
N GLY A 94 28.14 5.45 14.33
CA GLY A 94 28.12 6.58 13.39
C GLY A 94 27.20 6.40 12.17
N LYS A 95 26.52 5.26 12.08
CA LYS A 95 25.55 4.92 11.03
C LYS A 95 24.12 4.98 11.56
N TRP A 96 23.17 4.92 10.64
CA TRP A 96 21.76 4.92 10.97
C TRP A 96 21.08 3.63 10.47
N VAL A 97 20.06 3.21 11.22
CA VAL A 97 19.23 2.06 10.85
C VAL A 97 17.78 2.49 10.81
N THR A 98 17.08 2.06 9.76
CA THR A 98 15.65 2.30 9.57
C THR A 98 14.94 1.00 9.18
N PRO A 99 13.60 0.92 9.31
CA PRO A 99 12.86 -0.07 8.55
C PRO A 99 13.16 0.08 7.05
N GLY A 100 12.95 -0.98 6.29
CA GLY A 100 12.99 -0.91 4.83
C GLY A 100 12.00 0.13 4.29
N ILE A 101 12.43 0.88 3.29
CA ILE A 101 11.56 1.84 2.61
C ILE A 101 10.52 1.08 1.79
N ILE A 102 9.27 1.56 1.82
CA ILE A 102 8.13 1.00 1.10
C ILE A 102 7.59 2.06 0.14
N ASP A 103 7.54 1.73 -1.14
CA ASP A 103 6.92 2.61 -2.14
C ASP A 103 5.50 2.14 -2.47
N VAL A 104 4.51 2.98 -2.16
CA VAL A 104 3.09 2.67 -2.37
C VAL A 104 2.63 2.87 -3.81
N HIS A 105 3.47 3.46 -4.67
CA HIS A 105 3.13 3.74 -6.06
C HIS A 105 4.32 3.57 -6.99
N SER A 106 4.43 2.41 -7.56
CA SER A 106 5.46 2.09 -8.55
C SER A 106 4.86 1.49 -9.81
N HIS A 107 5.58 1.65 -10.89
CA HIS A 107 5.31 1.04 -12.20
C HIS A 107 6.47 0.17 -12.68
N LEU A 108 7.42 -0.16 -11.79
CA LEU A 108 8.52 -1.07 -12.13
C LEU A 108 8.00 -2.40 -12.64
N GLY A 109 8.63 -2.93 -13.65
CA GLY A 109 8.26 -4.17 -14.30
C GLY A 109 7.08 -4.09 -15.25
N VAL A 110 6.17 -3.08 -15.13
CA VAL A 110 5.07 -2.86 -16.10
C VAL A 110 5.37 -1.74 -17.09
N TYR A 111 6.35 -0.88 -16.79
CA TYR A 111 7.02 0.05 -17.70
C TYR A 111 8.53 -0.08 -17.51
N PRO A 112 9.13 -1.26 -17.80
CA PRO A 112 10.54 -1.50 -17.51
C PRO A 112 11.47 -0.75 -18.46
N SER A 113 12.73 -0.65 -18.04
CA SER A 113 13.80 -0.15 -18.89
C SER A 113 14.32 -1.24 -19.86
N PRO A 114 14.63 -0.89 -21.10
CA PRO A 114 14.43 0.41 -21.76
C PRO A 114 12.95 0.67 -22.06
N GLY A 115 12.52 1.94 -21.97
CA GLY A 115 11.16 2.38 -22.22
C GLY A 115 10.75 2.30 -23.70
N VAL A 116 10.49 1.11 -24.19
CA VAL A 116 10.05 0.84 -25.58
C VAL A 116 8.59 0.36 -25.61
N ARG A 117 7.93 0.52 -26.76
CA ARG A 117 6.50 0.14 -26.90
C ARG A 117 6.21 -1.30 -26.51
N ALA A 118 7.12 -2.22 -26.77
CA ALA A 118 6.98 -3.64 -26.41
C ALA A 118 6.94 -3.88 -24.89
N HIS A 119 7.40 -2.94 -24.07
CA HIS A 119 7.40 -2.98 -22.62
C HIS A 119 6.35 -2.06 -21.99
N SER A 120 5.41 -1.52 -22.75
CA SER A 120 4.41 -0.56 -22.28
C SER A 120 3.13 -1.27 -21.85
N ASP A 121 3.19 -2.03 -20.76
CA ASP A 121 2.14 -2.94 -20.28
C ASP A 121 1.42 -2.46 -19.00
N GLY A 122 1.64 -1.20 -18.62
CA GLY A 122 1.08 -0.66 -17.38
C GLY A 122 -0.36 -0.15 -17.46
N ASN A 123 -0.97 0.01 -18.66
CA ASN A 123 -2.36 0.42 -18.82
C ASN A 123 -3.07 -0.39 -19.90
N GLU A 124 -4.18 -1.04 -19.54
CA GLU A 124 -5.13 -1.61 -20.49
C GLU A 124 -6.12 -0.53 -20.96
N MET A 125 -5.78 0.21 -22.03
CA MET A 125 -6.56 1.37 -22.49
C MET A 125 -7.66 1.03 -23.50
N THR A 126 -8.28 -0.15 -23.40
CA THR A 126 -9.35 -0.60 -24.31
C THR A 126 -10.73 -0.12 -23.90
N ALA A 127 -10.94 0.17 -22.60
CA ALA A 127 -12.19 0.71 -22.07
C ALA A 127 -11.92 1.56 -20.82
N PRO A 128 -12.83 2.50 -20.44
CA PRO A 128 -12.69 3.29 -19.22
C PRO A 128 -12.66 2.45 -17.94
N VAL A 129 -13.29 1.28 -17.93
CA VAL A 129 -13.32 0.35 -16.79
C VAL A 129 -12.76 -1.00 -17.22
N THR A 130 -11.56 -1.30 -16.76
CA THR A 130 -10.82 -2.53 -17.05
C THR A 130 -10.46 -3.27 -15.74
N ALA A 131 -11.37 -3.29 -14.78
CA ALA A 131 -11.15 -3.90 -13.46
C ALA A 131 -10.83 -5.40 -13.47
N ALA A 132 -10.99 -6.06 -14.62
CA ALA A 132 -10.66 -7.47 -14.85
C ALA A 132 -9.15 -7.73 -14.94
N VAL A 133 -8.34 -6.72 -15.28
CA VAL A 133 -6.89 -6.90 -15.46
C VAL A 133 -6.13 -6.77 -14.15
N TRP A 134 -5.01 -7.50 -14.03
CA TRP A 134 -4.17 -7.53 -12.85
C TRP A 134 -2.74 -7.17 -13.26
N ALA A 135 -2.17 -6.12 -12.67
CA ALA A 135 -0.82 -5.65 -12.98
C ALA A 135 0.25 -6.73 -12.79
N GLU A 136 0.03 -7.67 -11.87
CA GLU A 136 0.98 -8.76 -11.59
C GLU A 136 1.32 -9.61 -12.81
N HIS A 137 0.38 -9.73 -13.77
CA HIS A 137 0.59 -10.50 -15.00
C HIS A 137 1.50 -9.80 -16.02
N SER A 138 1.76 -8.50 -15.83
CA SER A 138 2.64 -7.70 -16.69
C SER A 138 3.99 -7.38 -16.03
N VAL A 139 4.20 -7.79 -14.78
CA VAL A 139 5.47 -7.52 -14.08
C VAL A 139 6.60 -8.34 -14.71
N TRP A 140 7.59 -7.64 -15.25
CA TRP A 140 8.86 -8.21 -15.66
C TRP A 140 9.90 -8.13 -14.54
N PRO A 141 10.22 -9.22 -13.84
CA PRO A 141 11.09 -9.21 -12.66
C PRO A 141 12.54 -8.78 -12.93
N GLN A 142 12.98 -8.83 -14.19
CA GLN A 142 14.33 -8.46 -14.62
C GLN A 142 14.46 -6.97 -14.97
N ASP A 143 13.43 -6.15 -14.75
CA ASP A 143 13.54 -4.70 -14.89
C ASP A 143 14.70 -4.19 -14.00
N PRO A 144 15.72 -3.52 -14.58
CA PRO A 144 16.83 -2.97 -13.83
C PRO A 144 16.42 -1.98 -12.73
N GLY A 145 15.22 -1.38 -12.86
CA GLY A 145 14.64 -0.50 -11.86
C GLY A 145 14.48 -1.15 -10.49
N PHE A 146 14.15 -2.44 -10.41
CA PHE A 146 14.07 -3.16 -9.13
C PHE A 146 15.42 -3.21 -8.40
N ASN A 147 16.51 -3.41 -9.16
CA ASN A 147 17.85 -3.46 -8.58
C ASN A 147 18.28 -2.07 -8.08
N ALA A 148 18.01 -1.03 -8.86
CA ALA A 148 18.31 0.35 -8.49
C ALA A 148 17.48 0.81 -7.27
N ALA A 149 16.19 0.49 -7.24
CA ALA A 149 15.32 0.75 -6.09
C ALA A 149 15.83 0.04 -4.81
N ARG A 150 16.26 -1.22 -4.93
CA ARG A 150 16.85 -1.98 -3.81
C ARG A 150 18.11 -1.31 -3.28
N ALA A 151 18.99 -0.82 -4.15
CA ALA A 151 20.16 -0.07 -3.77
C ALA A 151 19.81 1.29 -3.09
N GLY A 152 18.61 1.81 -3.32
CA GLY A 152 18.04 2.97 -2.63
C GLY A 152 17.34 2.66 -1.31
N GLY A 153 17.32 1.39 -0.88
CA GLY A 153 16.72 0.99 0.39
C GLY A 153 15.27 0.51 0.30
N ILE A 154 14.72 0.35 -0.92
CA ILE A 154 13.34 -0.13 -1.11
C ILE A 154 13.28 -1.65 -0.90
N THR A 155 12.54 -2.07 0.11
CA THR A 155 12.36 -3.50 0.46
C THR A 155 11.02 -4.06 0.00
N SER A 156 10.00 -3.21 -0.11
CA SER A 156 8.67 -3.58 -0.63
C SER A 156 8.10 -2.44 -1.47
N LEU A 157 7.28 -2.78 -2.46
CA LEU A 157 6.64 -1.78 -3.30
C LEU A 157 5.31 -2.30 -3.85
N GLN A 158 4.39 -1.37 -4.16
CA GLN A 158 3.13 -1.71 -4.81
C GLN A 158 3.20 -1.34 -6.29
N ILE A 159 3.02 -2.34 -7.16
CA ILE A 159 2.88 -2.13 -8.60
C ILE A 159 1.41 -1.89 -8.89
N LEU A 160 1.11 -0.70 -9.39
CA LEU A 160 -0.24 -0.28 -9.77
C LEU A 160 -0.35 -0.18 -11.30
N PRO A 161 -1.53 -0.42 -11.89
CA PRO A 161 -1.81 0.09 -13.23
C PRO A 161 -1.63 1.60 -13.30
N GLY A 162 -1.30 2.12 -14.47
CA GLY A 162 -1.20 3.57 -14.71
C GLY A 162 -2.57 4.26 -14.60
N SER A 163 -2.59 5.58 -14.77
CA SER A 163 -3.75 6.43 -14.46
C SER A 163 -4.62 6.78 -15.68
N ALA A 164 -4.64 5.96 -16.72
CA ALA A 164 -5.42 6.22 -17.94
C ALA A 164 -6.91 6.00 -17.74
N ASN A 165 -7.28 4.98 -16.96
CA ASN A 165 -8.64 4.47 -16.85
C ASN A 165 -9.37 5.07 -15.63
N LEU A 166 -10.69 5.17 -15.68
CA LEU A 166 -11.52 5.39 -14.49
C LEU A 166 -11.22 4.33 -13.43
N ILE A 167 -11.22 3.07 -13.87
CA ILE A 167 -10.88 1.90 -13.04
C ILE A 167 -9.94 1.02 -13.84
N GLY A 168 -8.67 1.00 -13.47
CA GLY A 168 -7.57 0.42 -14.27
C GLY A 168 -7.29 -1.05 -14.01
N GLY A 169 -7.72 -1.60 -12.86
CA GLY A 169 -7.46 -2.99 -12.50
C GLY A 169 -6.71 -3.18 -11.18
N ARG A 170 -6.37 -4.43 -10.88
CA ARG A 170 -5.70 -4.78 -9.62
C ARG A 170 -4.22 -4.44 -9.66
N GLY A 171 -3.73 -3.86 -8.56
CA GLY A 171 -2.31 -3.74 -8.24
C GLY A 171 -1.84 -4.87 -7.34
N VAL A 172 -0.53 -5.09 -7.29
CA VAL A 172 0.11 -6.14 -6.49
C VAL A 172 1.21 -5.56 -5.61
N THR A 173 1.33 -6.06 -4.39
CA THR A 173 2.45 -5.77 -3.49
C THR A 173 3.55 -6.79 -3.69
N LEU A 174 4.78 -6.32 -3.89
CA LEU A 174 5.97 -7.14 -4.10
C LEU A 174 6.99 -6.89 -3.00
N LYS A 175 7.74 -7.94 -2.63
CA LYS A 175 9.04 -7.82 -1.96
C LYS A 175 10.10 -7.56 -3.03
N ASN A 176 10.98 -6.60 -2.78
CA ASN A 176 12.02 -6.23 -3.74
C ASN A 176 13.22 -7.18 -3.65
N VAL A 177 13.02 -8.40 -4.11
CA VAL A 177 14.05 -9.45 -4.16
C VAL A 177 14.31 -9.88 -5.60
N PRO A 178 15.51 -10.33 -5.95
CA PRO A 178 15.78 -10.94 -7.25
C PRO A 178 14.93 -12.18 -7.46
N ALA A 179 14.24 -12.27 -8.59
CA ALA A 179 13.38 -13.42 -8.93
C ALA A 179 13.20 -13.56 -10.44
N VAL A 180 12.78 -14.73 -10.89
CA VAL A 180 12.47 -15.01 -12.30
C VAL A 180 10.98 -14.95 -12.61
N SER A 181 10.13 -14.88 -11.57
CA SER A 181 8.68 -14.71 -11.73
C SER A 181 8.14 -13.73 -10.69
N TYR A 182 7.03 -13.05 -11.02
CA TYR A 182 6.39 -12.14 -10.07
C TYR A 182 5.85 -12.86 -8.82
N GLN A 183 5.42 -14.12 -8.95
CA GLN A 183 4.96 -14.90 -7.80
C GLN A 183 6.06 -15.07 -6.74
N ALA A 184 7.32 -15.21 -7.18
CA ALA A 184 8.45 -15.29 -6.26
C ALA A 184 8.80 -13.94 -5.60
N MET A 185 8.30 -12.83 -6.12
CA MET A 185 8.38 -11.50 -5.50
C MET A 185 7.10 -11.14 -4.72
N LYS A 186 5.96 -11.77 -5.03
CA LYS A 186 4.65 -11.40 -4.47
C LYS A 186 4.67 -11.47 -2.95
N PHE A 187 4.31 -10.38 -2.29
CA PHE A 187 4.33 -10.27 -0.83
C PHE A 187 3.31 -11.25 -0.22
N PRO A 188 3.71 -12.17 0.67
CA PRO A 188 2.82 -13.18 1.21
C PRO A 188 1.64 -12.57 1.98
N GLY A 189 0.42 -12.91 1.59
CA GLY A 189 -0.80 -12.48 2.27
C GLY A 189 -1.16 -11.00 2.11
N ALA A 190 -0.41 -10.22 1.33
CA ALA A 190 -0.79 -8.84 1.07
C ALA A 190 -2.09 -8.76 0.26
N PRO A 191 -3.03 -7.85 0.62
CA PRO A 191 -4.21 -7.62 -0.19
C PRO A 191 -3.84 -6.97 -1.53
N TRP A 192 -4.67 -7.19 -2.57
CA TRP A 192 -4.52 -6.43 -3.82
C TRP A 192 -4.90 -4.96 -3.63
N GLY A 193 -4.31 -4.10 -4.46
CA GLY A 193 -4.82 -2.76 -4.70
C GLY A 193 -5.84 -2.74 -5.84
N LEU A 194 -6.77 -1.80 -5.86
CA LEU A 194 -7.55 -1.42 -7.03
C LEU A 194 -7.12 -0.03 -7.46
N LYS A 195 -6.52 0.09 -8.65
CA LYS A 195 -6.17 1.40 -9.19
C LYS A 195 -7.37 2.05 -9.86
N MET A 196 -7.64 3.28 -9.44
CA MET A 196 -8.61 4.18 -10.07
C MET A 196 -7.92 5.50 -10.42
N ALA A 197 -8.54 6.30 -11.29
CA ALA A 197 -8.08 7.66 -11.58
C ALA A 197 -9.25 8.61 -11.73
N CYS A 198 -9.16 9.80 -11.08
CA CYS A 198 -10.02 10.95 -11.30
C CYS A 198 -9.38 11.96 -12.27
N GLY A 199 -10.05 13.07 -12.50
CA GLY A 199 -9.49 14.23 -13.18
C GLY A 199 -9.41 14.14 -14.69
N GLU A 200 -8.36 14.75 -15.22
CA GLU A 200 -8.21 14.94 -16.67
C GLU A 200 -7.75 13.69 -17.41
N ASN A 201 -7.05 12.76 -16.75
CA ASN A 201 -6.45 11.62 -17.42
C ASN A 201 -7.49 10.74 -18.14
N PRO A 202 -8.57 10.24 -17.48
CA PRO A 202 -9.59 9.46 -18.15
C PRO A 202 -10.31 10.25 -19.27
N LYS A 203 -10.57 11.55 -19.05
CA LYS A 203 -11.18 12.42 -20.06
C LYS A 203 -10.31 12.52 -21.31
N ARG A 204 -9.00 12.74 -21.13
CA ARG A 204 -8.03 12.86 -22.23
C ARG A 204 -7.92 11.56 -23.04
N VAL A 205 -7.93 10.42 -22.35
CA VAL A 205 -7.74 9.10 -22.99
C VAL A 205 -8.99 8.64 -23.71
N TYR A 206 -10.19 8.89 -23.16
CA TYR A 206 -11.44 8.29 -23.63
C TYR A 206 -12.45 9.28 -24.21
N GLY A 207 -12.28 10.59 -24.04
CA GLY A 207 -13.23 11.60 -24.48
C GLY A 207 -13.60 11.49 -25.95
N ASP A 208 -12.61 11.31 -26.84
CA ASP A 208 -12.80 11.16 -28.27
C ASP A 208 -13.15 9.71 -28.70
N LYS A 209 -13.25 8.77 -27.74
CA LYS A 209 -13.53 7.35 -27.97
C LYS A 209 -14.91 6.91 -27.45
N GLY A 210 -15.81 7.89 -27.18
CA GLY A 210 -17.13 7.62 -26.62
C GLY A 210 -17.13 7.32 -25.11
N GLY A 211 -16.01 7.57 -24.43
CA GLY A 211 -15.89 7.48 -22.98
C GLY A 211 -16.13 8.81 -22.28
N PRO A 212 -15.77 8.97 -20.99
CA PRO A 212 -16.01 10.21 -20.26
C PRO A 212 -15.19 11.35 -20.84
N ALA A 213 -15.89 12.44 -21.23
CA ALA A 213 -15.29 13.66 -21.74
C ALA A 213 -15.26 14.79 -20.70
N THR A 214 -15.95 14.61 -19.56
CA THR A 214 -16.08 15.58 -18.49
C THR A 214 -15.91 14.93 -17.12
N ARG A 215 -15.67 15.72 -16.06
CA ARG A 215 -15.67 15.22 -14.67
C ARG A 215 -17.03 14.65 -14.26
N MET A 216 -18.13 15.22 -14.77
CA MET A 216 -19.47 14.65 -14.60
C MET A 216 -19.55 13.24 -15.19
N GLY A 217 -18.97 13.04 -16.38
CA GLY A 217 -18.88 11.73 -17.04
C GLY A 217 -17.99 10.74 -16.25
N ASN A 218 -16.90 11.21 -15.65
CA ASN A 218 -16.08 10.39 -14.76
C ASN A 218 -16.93 9.84 -13.60
N VAL A 219 -17.65 10.72 -12.88
CA VAL A 219 -18.49 10.32 -11.72
C VAL A 219 -19.60 9.37 -12.16
N ALA A 220 -20.26 9.65 -13.27
CA ALA A 220 -21.28 8.74 -13.83
C ALA A 220 -20.71 7.35 -14.15
N GLY A 221 -19.49 7.30 -14.69
CA GLY A 221 -18.81 6.04 -15.01
C GLY A 221 -18.43 5.22 -13.77
N TYR A 222 -17.94 5.86 -12.72
CA TYR A 222 -17.68 5.15 -11.44
C TYR A 222 -18.96 4.60 -10.84
N ARG A 223 -20.02 5.44 -10.77
CA ARG A 223 -21.31 5.03 -10.20
C ARG A 223 -21.90 3.85 -10.97
N ALA A 224 -21.88 3.89 -12.31
CA ALA A 224 -22.37 2.78 -13.13
C ALA A 224 -21.63 1.47 -12.81
N ALA A 225 -20.29 1.50 -12.71
CA ALA A 225 -19.49 0.32 -12.41
C ALA A 225 -19.76 -0.24 -11.01
N PHE A 226 -19.88 0.63 -9.98
CA PHE A 226 -20.16 0.18 -8.61
C PHE A 226 -21.62 -0.25 -8.40
N ILE A 227 -22.60 0.29 -9.16
CA ILE A 227 -23.99 -0.22 -9.18
C ILE A 227 -23.99 -1.67 -9.69
N GLU A 228 -23.33 -1.95 -10.83
CA GLU A 228 -23.21 -3.32 -11.37
C GLU A 228 -22.56 -4.27 -10.34
N ALA A 229 -21.51 -3.81 -9.65
CA ALA A 229 -20.83 -4.61 -8.64
C ALA A 229 -21.71 -4.89 -7.40
N ALA A 230 -22.47 -3.90 -6.95
CA ALA A 230 -23.40 -4.07 -5.84
C ALA A 230 -24.54 -5.06 -6.17
N GLU A 231 -25.02 -5.01 -7.42
CA GLU A 231 -26.00 -6.02 -7.90
C GLU A 231 -25.39 -7.42 -8.01
N TYR A 232 -24.15 -7.51 -8.47
CA TYR A 232 -23.40 -8.75 -8.51
C TYR A 232 -23.24 -9.37 -7.12
N LEU A 233 -22.90 -8.56 -6.12
CA LEU A 233 -22.82 -9.00 -4.71
C LEU A 233 -24.14 -9.53 -4.19
N LYS A 234 -25.26 -8.83 -4.47
CA LYS A 234 -26.60 -9.28 -4.06
C LYS A 234 -26.95 -10.65 -4.64
N LYS A 235 -26.63 -10.86 -5.93
CA LYS A 235 -26.93 -12.13 -6.65
C LYS A 235 -26.05 -13.29 -6.17
N ASN A 236 -24.75 -13.03 -5.87
CA ASN A 236 -23.79 -14.07 -5.50
C ASN A 236 -23.61 -14.26 -4.00
N GLY A 237 -23.95 -13.24 -3.17
CA GLY A 237 -23.88 -13.31 -1.70
C GLY A 237 -25.03 -14.09 -1.04
N SER A 238 -26.16 -14.24 -1.71
CA SER A 238 -27.32 -14.98 -1.20
C SER A 238 -27.19 -16.52 -1.32
N GLY A 239 -26.11 -17.00 -1.97
CA GLY A 239 -25.91 -18.44 -2.25
C GLY A 239 -25.21 -19.27 -1.17
N ASN A 240 -24.72 -18.67 -0.08
CA ASN A 240 -23.87 -19.38 0.88
C ASN A 240 -24.58 -19.75 2.21
N ASP A 241 -25.91 -19.77 2.26
CA ASP A 241 -26.65 -20.34 3.39
C ASP A 241 -26.90 -21.84 3.18
N SER A 242 -25.82 -22.61 2.91
CA SER A 242 -25.88 -24.07 2.71
C SER A 242 -25.82 -24.91 3.99
N THR A 243 -26.11 -24.33 5.16
CA THR A 243 -26.07 -25.08 6.44
C THR A 243 -27.42 -25.62 6.90
N SER A 244 -28.47 -25.64 6.06
CA SER A 244 -29.77 -26.26 6.47
C SER A 244 -30.44 -27.07 5.37
N LYS A 245 -29.76 -27.95 4.65
CA LYS A 245 -30.44 -29.06 3.97
C LYS A 245 -30.22 -30.36 4.72
N LYS A 246 -31.04 -30.59 5.74
CA LYS A 246 -31.35 -31.96 6.22
C LYS A 246 -31.77 -32.80 5.02
N ARG A 247 -30.96 -33.81 4.70
CA ARG A 247 -31.26 -34.85 3.73
C ARG A 247 -32.63 -35.46 4.05
N ARG A 248 -33.64 -35.09 3.27
CA ARG A 248 -34.88 -35.84 3.19
C ARG A 248 -34.79 -36.69 1.92
N TRP A 249 -34.63 -37.98 2.12
CA TRP A 249 -34.59 -38.97 1.07
C TRP A 249 -36.02 -39.10 0.46
N GLY A 250 -36.10 -39.02 -0.87
CA GLY A 250 -37.31 -39.42 -1.62
C GLY A 250 -37.94 -38.26 -2.41
N LYS A 251 -37.79 -38.37 -3.69
CA LYS A 251 -38.46 -37.84 -4.89
C LYS A 251 -37.60 -36.87 -5.71
N GLN A 252 -37.25 -37.38 -6.92
CA GLN A 252 -36.84 -36.57 -8.03
C GLN A 252 -37.92 -35.51 -8.31
N ALA A 253 -37.52 -34.24 -8.25
CA ALA A 253 -38.19 -33.15 -8.89
C ALA A 253 -37.13 -32.52 -9.82
N GLU A 254 -37.36 -32.65 -11.12
CA GLU A 254 -36.73 -31.81 -12.14
C GLU A 254 -37.13 -30.37 -11.80
N GLY A 255 -36.19 -29.60 -11.24
CA GLY A 255 -36.30 -28.20 -10.96
C GLY A 255 -34.93 -27.61 -11.30
N GLU A 256 -34.90 -26.69 -12.25
CA GLU A 256 -33.76 -25.90 -12.64
C GLU A 256 -32.96 -25.46 -11.43
N GLY A 257 -31.76 -26.04 -11.26
CA GLY A 257 -30.82 -25.59 -10.25
C GLY A 257 -30.47 -24.14 -10.59
N GLU A 258 -30.73 -23.21 -9.65
CA GLU A 258 -30.16 -21.88 -9.72
C GLU A 258 -28.65 -22.03 -9.93
N SER A 259 -28.23 -21.75 -11.16
CA SER A 259 -26.82 -21.80 -11.56
C SER A 259 -26.07 -20.82 -10.68
N ALA A 260 -25.04 -21.29 -10.00
CA ALA A 260 -24.06 -20.41 -9.39
C ALA A 260 -23.71 -19.34 -10.42
N GLY A 261 -23.91 -18.04 -10.04
CA GLY A 261 -23.85 -16.94 -10.99
C GLY A 261 -22.56 -16.99 -11.81
N LYS A 262 -22.66 -16.68 -13.11
CA LYS A 262 -21.53 -16.68 -14.03
C LYS A 262 -20.40 -15.81 -13.46
N GLN A 263 -19.18 -16.34 -13.44
CA GLN A 263 -18.01 -15.59 -13.02
C GLN A 263 -17.79 -14.37 -13.92
N ASP A 264 -17.58 -13.20 -13.31
CA ASP A 264 -17.23 -11.94 -13.98
C ASP A 264 -16.04 -11.32 -13.27
N LEU A 265 -14.86 -11.37 -13.89
CA LEU A 265 -13.61 -10.90 -13.30
C LEU A 265 -13.62 -9.41 -12.97
N LYS A 266 -14.31 -8.58 -13.77
CA LYS A 266 -14.49 -7.16 -13.53
C LYS A 266 -15.30 -6.93 -12.25
N LEU A 267 -16.45 -7.58 -12.15
CA LEU A 267 -17.36 -7.43 -11.03
C LEU A 267 -16.80 -8.06 -9.75
N GLU A 268 -16.04 -9.16 -9.85
CA GLU A 268 -15.33 -9.73 -8.69
C GLU A 268 -14.31 -8.75 -8.09
N THR A 269 -13.57 -8.02 -8.92
CA THR A 269 -12.62 -7.02 -8.45
C THR A 269 -13.33 -5.86 -7.74
N LEU A 270 -14.42 -5.34 -8.32
CA LEU A 270 -15.19 -4.25 -7.73
C LEU A 270 -15.93 -4.69 -6.45
N ALA A 271 -16.47 -5.91 -6.46
CA ALA A 271 -17.07 -6.52 -5.28
C ALA A 271 -16.08 -6.68 -4.12
N GLY A 272 -14.84 -7.11 -4.43
CA GLY A 272 -13.76 -7.17 -3.45
C GLY A 272 -13.39 -5.80 -2.87
N ALA A 273 -13.49 -4.72 -3.66
CA ALA A 273 -13.30 -3.36 -3.16
C ALA A 273 -14.43 -2.95 -2.21
N ILE A 274 -15.69 -3.23 -2.54
CA ILE A 274 -16.85 -2.96 -1.66
C ILE A 274 -16.73 -3.74 -0.34
N ASN A 275 -16.33 -5.01 -0.39
CA ASN A 275 -16.17 -5.85 0.80
C ASN A 275 -14.93 -5.48 1.65
N GLY A 276 -13.99 -4.69 1.11
CA GLY A 276 -12.73 -4.34 1.76
C GLY A 276 -11.60 -5.37 1.58
N ASP A 277 -11.79 -6.41 0.77
CA ASP A 277 -10.77 -7.41 0.43
C ASP A 277 -9.69 -6.84 -0.50
N ILE A 278 -10.05 -5.83 -1.28
CA ILE A 278 -9.18 -5.11 -2.22
C ILE A 278 -9.12 -3.64 -1.81
N ARG A 279 -7.91 -3.10 -1.67
CA ARG A 279 -7.67 -1.75 -1.21
C ARG A 279 -7.74 -0.75 -2.37
N VAL A 280 -8.55 0.29 -2.24
CA VAL A 280 -8.76 1.26 -3.32
C VAL A 280 -7.70 2.36 -3.26
N HIS A 281 -6.96 2.52 -4.36
CA HIS A 281 -5.91 3.51 -4.58
C HIS A 281 -6.30 4.41 -5.76
N ILE A 282 -6.43 5.71 -5.52
CA ILE A 282 -6.99 6.64 -6.51
C ILE A 282 -5.98 7.72 -6.88
N HIS A 283 -5.55 7.76 -8.14
CA HIS A 283 -4.89 8.93 -8.71
C HIS A 283 -5.85 10.12 -8.70
N CYS A 284 -5.54 11.19 -7.97
CA CYS A 284 -6.37 12.38 -7.89
C CYS A 284 -5.56 13.58 -7.42
N TYR A 285 -5.60 14.69 -8.14
CA TYR A 285 -4.80 15.89 -7.81
C TYR A 285 -5.55 16.90 -6.97
N ARG A 286 -6.81 17.22 -7.35
CA ARG A 286 -7.57 18.34 -6.84
C ARG A 286 -8.35 17.98 -5.58
N ALA A 287 -8.44 18.91 -4.67
CA ALA A 287 -9.15 18.74 -3.40
C ALA A 287 -10.65 18.48 -3.57
N ASP A 288 -11.31 19.20 -4.51
CA ASP A 288 -12.74 19.03 -4.80
C ASP A 288 -13.05 17.64 -5.38
N GLU A 289 -12.16 17.10 -6.23
CA GLU A 289 -12.33 15.78 -6.81
C GLU A 289 -12.05 14.67 -5.76
N MET A 290 -11.02 14.83 -4.92
CA MET A 290 -10.78 13.92 -3.79
C MET A 290 -11.98 13.89 -2.83
N ALA A 291 -12.60 15.06 -2.54
CA ALA A 291 -13.80 15.13 -1.72
C ALA A 291 -14.98 14.39 -2.36
N THR A 292 -15.18 14.56 -3.68
CA THR A 292 -16.23 13.84 -4.44
C THR A 292 -15.99 12.32 -4.41
N MET A 293 -14.73 11.86 -4.49
CA MET A 293 -14.42 10.44 -4.41
C MET A 293 -14.64 9.86 -3.01
N LEU A 294 -14.46 10.65 -1.93
CA LEU A 294 -14.85 10.23 -0.58
C LEU A 294 -16.37 10.07 -0.46
N ASP A 295 -17.14 11.02 -1.01
CA ASP A 295 -18.61 10.91 -1.03
C ASP A 295 -19.09 9.68 -1.84
N LEU A 296 -18.39 9.35 -2.95
CA LEU A 296 -18.64 8.13 -3.71
C LEU A 296 -18.32 6.86 -2.90
N ALA A 297 -17.24 6.88 -2.16
CA ALA A 297 -16.86 5.76 -1.29
C ALA A 297 -17.93 5.51 -0.21
N ASP A 298 -18.47 6.57 0.37
CA ASP A 298 -19.58 6.50 1.33
C ASP A 298 -20.86 5.97 0.67
N GLU A 299 -21.19 6.40 -0.57
CA GLU A 299 -22.38 5.94 -1.32
C GLU A 299 -22.36 4.41 -1.52
N PHE A 300 -21.22 3.83 -1.82
CA PHE A 300 -21.08 2.40 -2.14
C PHE A 300 -20.50 1.54 -1.01
N GLY A 301 -20.08 2.16 0.09
CA GLY A 301 -19.58 1.46 1.28
C GLY A 301 -18.15 0.92 1.15
N PHE A 302 -17.37 1.37 0.18
CA PHE A 302 -15.94 1.01 0.11
C PHE A 302 -15.05 2.01 0.82
N ARG A 303 -13.80 1.64 1.08
CA ARG A 303 -12.80 2.51 1.72
C ARG A 303 -11.67 2.84 0.75
N ILE A 304 -11.30 4.12 0.69
CA ILE A 304 -10.13 4.58 -0.04
C ILE A 304 -8.90 4.40 0.84
N ALA A 305 -7.96 3.56 0.42
CA ALA A 305 -6.71 3.33 1.13
C ALA A 305 -5.77 4.54 1.01
N ALA A 306 -5.63 5.08 -0.21
CA ALA A 306 -4.87 6.29 -0.45
C ALA A 306 -5.34 7.04 -1.70
N PHE A 307 -5.27 8.37 -1.63
CA PHE A 307 -5.15 9.20 -2.82
C PHE A 307 -3.68 9.35 -3.20
N HIS A 308 -3.41 9.20 -4.48
CA HIS A 308 -2.06 9.33 -5.04
C HIS A 308 -1.91 10.64 -5.77
N HIS A 309 -0.72 11.23 -5.64
CA HIS A 309 -0.32 12.54 -6.14
C HIS A 309 -0.90 13.70 -5.34
N GLY A 310 -2.17 13.72 -5.07
CA GLY A 310 -2.89 14.62 -4.16
C GLY A 310 -2.28 16.01 -3.96
N VAL A 311 -1.91 16.71 -5.06
CA VAL A 311 -1.17 18.00 -4.98
C VAL A 311 -1.91 19.06 -4.15
N GLU A 312 -3.24 18.94 -4.03
CA GLU A 312 -4.07 19.79 -3.21
C GLU A 312 -4.56 19.13 -1.90
N ALA A 313 -3.92 18.03 -1.47
CA ALA A 313 -4.33 17.32 -0.26
C ALA A 313 -4.30 18.20 1.00
N TYR A 314 -3.39 19.18 1.06
CA TYR A 314 -3.31 20.14 2.15
C TYR A 314 -4.61 20.94 2.35
N LYS A 315 -5.42 21.18 1.29
CA LYS A 315 -6.70 21.90 1.36
C LYS A 315 -7.79 21.10 2.07
N ILE A 316 -7.69 19.76 2.12
CA ILE A 316 -8.67 18.86 2.74
C ILE A 316 -8.04 17.87 3.72
N ALA A 317 -6.88 18.21 4.26
CA ALA A 317 -6.08 17.32 5.12
C ALA A 317 -6.90 16.81 6.33
N ASP A 318 -7.76 17.66 6.91
CA ASP A 318 -8.67 17.29 7.99
C ASP A 318 -9.73 16.26 7.56
N LYS A 319 -10.27 16.39 6.33
CA LYS A 319 -11.25 15.44 5.77
C LYS A 319 -10.59 14.09 5.52
N LEU A 320 -9.36 14.06 4.97
CA LEU A 320 -8.58 12.85 4.78
C LEU A 320 -8.26 12.14 6.10
N ALA A 321 -7.85 12.90 7.12
CA ALA A 321 -7.59 12.35 8.45
C ALA A 321 -8.85 11.73 9.07
N ARG A 322 -10.00 12.39 8.98
CA ARG A 322 -11.28 11.88 9.51
C ARG A 322 -11.76 10.60 8.79
N SER A 323 -11.56 10.50 7.48
CA SER A 323 -11.93 9.29 6.71
C SER A 323 -10.95 8.14 6.91
N GLY A 324 -9.78 8.38 7.52
CA GLY A 324 -8.71 7.41 7.64
C GLY A 324 -7.99 7.10 6.32
N THR A 325 -8.20 7.93 5.30
CA THR A 325 -7.57 7.80 3.98
C THR A 325 -6.16 8.37 4.01
N CYS A 326 -5.18 7.62 3.52
CA CYS A 326 -3.83 8.10 3.37
C CYS A 326 -3.71 9.06 2.16
N ALA A 327 -2.74 9.96 2.22
CA ALA A 327 -2.35 10.80 1.10
C ALA A 327 -0.91 10.44 0.67
N ALA A 328 -0.76 9.80 -0.47
CA ALA A 328 0.51 9.48 -1.09
C ALA A 328 0.89 10.61 -2.04
N LEU A 329 1.93 11.35 -1.70
CA LEU A 329 2.24 12.67 -2.25
C LEU A 329 3.66 12.69 -2.81
N TRP A 330 3.94 13.61 -3.74
CA TRP A 330 5.29 13.97 -4.16
C TRP A 330 5.88 15.07 -3.27
N SER A 331 7.20 15.17 -3.26
CA SER A 331 7.89 16.25 -2.56
C SER A 331 7.74 17.60 -3.27
N ASP A 332 7.86 17.63 -4.60
CA ASP A 332 7.98 18.88 -5.36
C ASP A 332 7.48 18.79 -6.82
N TRP A 333 6.71 17.77 -7.19
CA TRP A 333 6.14 17.65 -8.53
C TRP A 333 4.86 18.46 -8.65
N TRP A 334 4.94 19.63 -9.27
CA TRP A 334 3.83 20.54 -9.47
C TRP A 334 3.99 21.33 -10.77
N GLY A 335 2.91 21.98 -11.23
CA GLY A 335 2.94 22.93 -12.35
C GLY A 335 3.12 22.32 -13.74
N PHE A 336 3.34 21.02 -13.89
CA PHE A 336 3.54 20.37 -15.19
C PHE A 336 2.23 20.16 -15.99
N LYS A 337 1.09 20.38 -15.34
CA LYS A 337 -0.25 20.41 -15.93
C LYS A 337 -1.20 21.22 -15.04
N LEU A 338 -2.35 21.64 -15.61
CA LEU A 338 -3.28 22.52 -14.89
C LEU A 338 -3.78 21.94 -13.55
N GLU A 339 -4.05 20.63 -13.49
CA GLU A 339 -4.48 19.97 -12.23
C GLU A 339 -3.40 19.94 -11.15
N ALA A 340 -2.14 20.13 -11.50
CA ALA A 340 -1.02 20.18 -10.58
C ALA A 340 -0.53 21.62 -10.33
N PHE A 341 -1.31 22.63 -10.73
CA PHE A 341 -0.88 24.03 -10.66
C PHE A 341 -0.79 24.56 -9.22
N ASP A 342 -1.73 24.18 -8.35
CA ASP A 342 -1.80 24.61 -6.95
C ASP A 342 -0.97 23.74 -6.00
N GLY A 343 0.00 23.00 -6.52
CA GLY A 343 0.94 22.21 -5.70
C GLY A 343 1.83 23.13 -4.86
N ILE A 344 2.08 22.72 -3.62
CA ILE A 344 3.01 23.38 -2.70
C ILE A 344 3.96 22.37 -2.09
N GLN A 345 5.18 22.79 -1.79
CA GLN A 345 6.22 21.89 -1.28
C GLN A 345 5.99 21.46 0.18
N GLU A 346 5.16 22.21 0.92
CA GLU A 346 4.75 21.92 2.31
C GLU A 346 3.59 20.93 2.40
N ASN A 347 3.05 20.46 1.28
CA ASN A 347 1.84 19.64 1.21
C ASN A 347 1.88 18.44 2.19
N ILE A 348 2.95 17.62 2.14
CA ILE A 348 3.13 16.47 3.03
C ILE A 348 3.14 16.92 4.50
N ALA A 349 3.87 17.97 4.82
CA ALA A 349 3.99 18.49 6.17
C ALA A 349 2.65 18.98 6.74
N LEU A 350 1.84 19.66 5.89
CA LEU A 350 0.52 20.16 6.28
C LEU A 350 -0.48 19.00 6.48
N VAL A 351 -0.42 17.97 5.64
CA VAL A 351 -1.23 16.76 5.83
C VAL A 351 -0.79 16.02 7.10
N ASP A 352 0.52 15.86 7.30
CA ASP A 352 1.08 15.12 8.43
C ASP A 352 0.74 15.75 9.80
N ARG A 353 0.55 17.05 9.87
CA ARG A 353 0.17 17.76 11.09
C ARG A 353 -1.25 17.47 11.59
N GLN A 354 -2.13 16.95 10.74
CA GLN A 354 -3.50 16.65 11.17
C GLN A 354 -3.50 15.41 12.09
N PRO A 355 -4.17 15.48 13.25
CA PRO A 355 -4.30 14.31 14.13
C PRO A 355 -4.96 13.13 13.39
N GLY A 356 -4.34 11.95 13.47
CA GLY A 356 -4.82 10.75 12.79
C GLY A 356 -4.50 10.66 11.30
N SER A 357 -3.76 11.63 10.76
CA SER A 357 -3.34 11.63 9.36
C SER A 357 -2.45 10.45 8.98
N CYS A 358 -2.37 10.20 7.68
CA CYS A 358 -1.52 9.20 7.08
C CYS A 358 -0.87 9.80 5.82
N ALA A 359 0.16 10.64 6.03
CA ALA A 359 0.96 11.21 4.95
C ALA A 359 1.99 10.18 4.48
N ILE A 360 2.12 10.01 3.17
CA ILE A 360 3.06 9.11 2.52
C ILE A 360 3.81 9.90 1.46
N LEU A 361 5.08 9.62 1.31
CA LEU A 361 5.87 10.07 0.18
C LEU A 361 6.08 8.88 -0.76
N HIS A 362 5.79 9.07 -2.06
CA HIS A 362 5.86 8.02 -3.09
C HIS A 362 6.68 8.48 -4.31
N SER A 363 7.06 7.53 -5.16
CA SER A 363 7.87 7.82 -6.34
C SER A 363 7.06 8.12 -7.60
N ASP A 364 6.22 7.20 -8.07
CA ASP A 364 5.63 7.21 -9.43
C ASP A 364 6.69 7.39 -10.54
N SER A 365 7.94 7.05 -10.26
CA SER A 365 9.09 7.27 -11.12
C SER A 365 10.10 6.16 -10.93
N ALA A 366 10.62 5.60 -12.02
CA ALA A 366 11.69 4.61 -11.99
C ALA A 366 13.03 5.17 -11.47
N ASP A 367 13.22 6.50 -11.60
CA ASP A 367 14.42 7.18 -11.15
C ASP A 367 14.33 7.67 -9.71
N ASP A 368 13.17 8.24 -9.29
CA ASP A 368 13.03 8.83 -7.97
C ASP A 368 12.82 7.77 -6.88
N ILE A 369 12.30 6.61 -7.22
CA ILE A 369 12.19 5.48 -6.29
C ILE A 369 13.54 5.14 -5.62
N GLN A 370 14.64 5.40 -6.29
CA GLN A 370 16.00 5.15 -5.76
C GLN A 370 16.40 6.15 -4.68
N ARG A 371 15.66 7.25 -4.50
CA ARG A 371 16.02 8.41 -3.68
C ARG A 371 14.92 8.91 -2.77
N LEU A 372 13.95 8.07 -2.42
CA LEU A 372 12.80 8.50 -1.59
C LEU A 372 13.23 9.10 -0.25
N ASN A 373 14.36 8.67 0.31
CA ASN A 373 14.95 9.28 1.49
C ASN A 373 15.34 10.75 1.27
N GLN A 374 15.88 11.09 0.08
CA GLN A 374 16.24 12.45 -0.29
C GLN A 374 15.00 13.29 -0.62
N GLU A 375 13.98 12.67 -1.23
CA GLU A 375 12.70 13.33 -1.47
C GLU A 375 12.04 13.73 -0.13
N ALA A 376 12.10 12.88 0.90
CA ALA A 376 11.64 13.23 2.24
C ALA A 376 12.46 14.37 2.86
N ALA A 377 13.77 14.41 2.63
CA ALA A 377 14.63 15.50 3.09
C ALA A 377 14.25 16.85 2.45
N LYS A 378 13.84 16.89 1.18
CA LYS A 378 13.30 18.11 0.54
C LYS A 378 12.07 18.61 1.28
N VAL A 379 11.11 17.72 1.58
CA VAL A 379 9.91 18.09 2.35
C VAL A 379 10.27 18.66 3.71
N MET A 380 11.19 18.01 4.44
CA MET A 380 11.64 18.50 5.75
C MET A 380 12.25 19.92 5.65
N ALA A 381 13.08 20.16 4.62
CA ALA A 381 13.70 21.46 4.40
C ALA A 381 12.66 22.56 4.07
N HIS A 382 11.70 22.28 3.18
CA HIS A 382 10.63 23.23 2.86
C HIS A 382 9.69 23.48 4.04
N ALA A 383 9.35 22.44 4.79
CA ALA A 383 8.58 22.57 6.03
C ALA A 383 9.27 23.50 7.04
N GLN A 384 10.60 23.34 7.22
CA GLN A 384 11.39 24.19 8.11
C GLN A 384 11.37 25.65 7.67
N LEU A 385 11.47 25.94 6.36
CA LEU A 385 11.38 27.29 5.82
C LEU A 385 10.01 27.92 6.10
N ALA A 386 8.95 27.11 6.16
CA ALA A 386 7.59 27.52 6.52
C ALA A 386 7.35 27.53 8.05
N GLY A 387 8.38 27.31 8.88
CA GLY A 387 8.27 27.28 10.33
C GLY A 387 7.66 26.00 10.90
N ILE A 388 7.68 24.92 10.15
CA ILE A 388 7.19 23.59 10.55
C ILE A 388 8.41 22.68 10.78
N GLU A 389 8.72 22.39 12.04
CA GLU A 389 9.77 21.43 12.36
C GLU A 389 9.27 19.99 12.24
N ILE A 390 10.04 19.16 11.55
CA ILE A 390 9.78 17.73 11.39
C ILE A 390 11.02 16.96 11.78
N ALA A 391 10.91 16.18 12.84
CA ALA A 391 11.97 15.33 13.32
C ALA A 391 12.18 14.10 12.40
N PRO A 392 13.42 13.57 12.29
CA PRO A 392 13.72 12.39 11.50
C PRO A 392 12.84 11.17 11.83
N GLU A 393 12.56 10.94 13.12
CA GLU A 393 11.69 9.86 13.60
C GLU A 393 10.21 10.04 13.20
N ARG A 394 9.78 11.26 12.82
CA ARG A 394 8.48 11.51 12.21
C ARG A 394 8.52 11.32 10.71
N ALA A 395 9.51 11.88 10.04
CA ALA A 395 9.64 11.81 8.58
C ALA A 395 9.77 10.37 8.06
N ILE A 396 10.43 9.48 8.81
CA ILE A 396 10.59 8.09 8.38
C ILE A 396 9.26 7.34 8.26
N LEU A 397 8.21 7.76 8.97
CA LEU A 397 6.88 7.15 8.86
C LEU A 397 6.28 7.31 7.46
N TRP A 398 6.60 8.40 6.77
CA TRP A 398 6.12 8.65 5.40
C TRP A 398 6.63 7.63 4.40
N LEU A 399 7.75 6.98 4.73
CA LEU A 399 8.47 6.03 3.89
C LEU A 399 8.30 4.57 4.34
N THR A 400 7.74 4.32 5.52
CA THR A 400 7.76 3.00 6.14
C THR A 400 6.39 2.58 6.72
N ALA A 401 6.03 3.05 7.91
CA ALA A 401 4.79 2.66 8.59
C ALA A 401 3.52 3.09 7.85
N ASN A 402 3.48 4.33 7.31
CA ASN A 402 2.29 4.84 6.63
C ASN A 402 2.02 4.13 5.30
N PRO A 403 3.01 3.91 4.38
CA PRO A 403 2.78 3.07 3.21
C PRO A 403 2.40 1.63 3.58
N ALA A 404 3.02 1.01 4.60
CA ALA A 404 2.62 -0.32 5.08
C ALA A 404 1.14 -0.36 5.52
N LYS A 405 0.68 0.66 6.24
CA LYS A 405 -0.75 0.82 6.62
C LYS A 405 -1.65 0.92 5.39
N SER A 406 -1.30 1.77 4.42
CA SER A 406 -2.07 1.95 3.19
C SER A 406 -2.18 0.67 2.38
N MET A 407 -1.09 -0.09 2.28
CA MET A 407 -1.02 -1.35 1.53
C MET A 407 -1.63 -2.55 2.30
N GLY A 408 -1.94 -2.39 3.60
CA GLY A 408 -2.51 -3.45 4.43
C GLY A 408 -1.51 -4.53 4.87
N ILE A 409 -0.26 -4.15 5.05
CA ILE A 409 0.85 -5.03 5.47
C ILE A 409 1.52 -4.54 6.77
N ALA A 410 0.92 -3.59 7.47
CA ALA A 410 1.51 -2.96 8.66
C ALA A 410 1.68 -3.90 9.86
N ASP A 411 0.95 -4.98 9.91
CA ASP A 411 1.11 -6.07 10.88
C ASP A 411 2.36 -6.92 10.62
N GLN A 412 2.90 -6.89 9.41
CA GLN A 412 4.02 -7.72 8.98
C GLN A 412 5.33 -6.95 8.84
N THR A 413 5.29 -5.69 8.40
CA THR A 413 6.50 -4.88 8.10
C THR A 413 6.25 -3.37 8.28
N GLY A 414 7.24 -2.54 7.97
CA GLY A 414 7.15 -1.07 8.02
C GLY A 414 7.61 -0.45 9.33
N THR A 415 7.89 -1.26 10.36
CA THR A 415 8.48 -0.84 11.64
C THR A 415 9.46 -1.88 12.14
N LEU A 416 10.38 -1.49 13.05
CA LEU A 416 11.33 -2.40 13.68
C LEU A 416 10.78 -3.02 14.98
N GLU A 417 9.50 -3.38 15.01
CA GLU A 417 8.90 -4.06 16.15
C GLU A 417 9.23 -5.56 16.14
N VAL A 418 9.47 -6.10 17.33
CA VAL A 418 9.79 -7.53 17.50
C VAL A 418 8.69 -8.42 16.90
N GLY A 419 9.11 -9.42 16.13
CA GLY A 419 8.24 -10.37 15.44
C GLY A 419 7.85 -9.95 14.02
N LYS A 420 8.04 -8.70 13.63
CA LYS A 420 7.83 -8.26 12.23
C LYS A 420 8.96 -8.74 11.31
N MET A 421 8.71 -8.73 10.03
CA MET A 421 9.70 -9.05 9.00
C MET A 421 10.94 -8.15 9.16
N ALA A 422 12.11 -8.74 9.08
CA ALA A 422 13.36 -8.03 9.18
C ALA A 422 13.74 -7.34 7.86
N ASP A 423 12.88 -6.41 7.44
CA ASP A 423 13.13 -5.50 6.33
C ASP A 423 13.82 -4.25 6.89
N VAL A 424 15.13 -4.12 6.66
CA VAL A 424 15.98 -3.17 7.37
C VAL A 424 16.99 -2.52 6.41
N VAL A 425 17.27 -1.23 6.61
CA VAL A 425 18.33 -0.52 5.88
C VAL A 425 19.36 0.02 6.86
N LEU A 426 20.63 -0.28 6.61
CA LEU A 426 21.79 0.35 7.25
C LEU A 426 22.29 1.48 6.33
N TRP A 427 22.27 2.70 6.85
CA TRP A 427 22.67 3.92 6.15
C TRP A 427 24.05 4.38 6.61
N SER A 428 24.84 4.95 5.71
CA SER A 428 26.17 5.53 6.00
C SER A 428 26.14 6.73 6.98
N GLY A 429 24.96 7.27 7.25
CA GLY A 429 24.70 8.41 8.13
C GLY A 429 23.20 8.72 8.15
N ASN A 430 22.81 9.94 8.55
CA ASN A 430 21.42 10.37 8.56
C ASN A 430 20.77 10.14 7.20
N PRO A 431 19.71 9.28 7.06
CA PRO A 431 19.09 8.96 5.79
C PRO A 431 18.55 10.19 5.04
N PHE A 432 18.21 11.25 5.76
CA PHE A 432 17.72 12.51 5.18
C PHE A 432 18.82 13.46 4.73
N SER A 433 20.08 13.01 4.68
CA SER A 433 21.19 13.71 4.05
C SER A 433 21.36 13.25 2.61
N VAL A 434 21.59 14.20 1.67
CA VAL A 434 21.93 13.88 0.27
C VAL A 434 23.23 13.09 0.11
N TYR A 435 24.06 13.05 1.16
CA TYR A 435 25.32 12.29 1.18
C TYR A 435 25.12 10.86 1.71
N ALA A 436 23.99 10.57 2.36
CA ALA A 436 23.72 9.25 2.90
C ALA A 436 23.48 8.24 1.78
N LYS A 437 24.01 7.03 1.97
CA LYS A 437 23.82 5.90 1.08
C LYS A 437 23.29 4.72 1.88
N ALA A 438 22.37 3.94 1.30
CA ALA A 438 22.03 2.65 1.83
C ALA A 438 23.26 1.73 1.65
N GLU A 439 23.99 1.47 2.72
CA GLU A 439 25.17 0.59 2.68
C GLU A 439 24.77 -0.87 2.58
N GLN A 440 23.78 -1.27 3.36
CA GLN A 440 23.24 -2.62 3.34
C GLN A 440 21.72 -2.59 3.41
N VAL A 441 21.07 -3.42 2.61
CA VAL A 441 19.61 -3.59 2.62
C VAL A 441 19.29 -5.05 2.90
N TYR A 442 18.41 -5.26 3.86
CA TYR A 442 17.95 -6.56 4.29
C TYR A 442 16.46 -6.73 3.98
N VAL A 443 16.09 -7.87 3.45
CA VAL A 443 14.70 -8.31 3.26
C VAL A 443 14.56 -9.65 3.99
N ASP A 444 13.63 -9.70 4.94
CA ASP A 444 13.48 -10.85 5.85
C ASP A 444 14.84 -11.32 6.43
N GLY A 445 15.66 -10.36 6.89
CA GLY A 445 16.98 -10.61 7.48
C GLY A 445 18.07 -11.03 6.52
N ALA A 446 17.75 -11.35 5.28
CA ALA A 446 18.73 -11.65 4.24
C ALA A 446 19.27 -10.38 3.61
N ARG A 447 20.59 -10.23 3.56
CA ARG A 447 21.26 -9.09 2.93
C ARG A 447 21.14 -9.19 1.40
N VAL A 448 20.24 -8.36 0.81
CA VAL A 448 19.95 -8.33 -0.62
C VAL A 448 20.73 -7.26 -1.38
N HIS A 449 21.33 -6.30 -0.66
CA HIS A 449 22.24 -5.29 -1.21
C HIS A 449 23.37 -4.99 -0.22
N ASP A 450 24.57 -4.81 -0.74
CA ASP A 450 25.73 -4.33 0.01
C ASP A 450 26.61 -3.50 -0.94
N ILE A 451 26.75 -2.21 -0.64
CA ILE A 451 27.51 -1.29 -1.49
C ILE A 451 28.99 -1.66 -1.55
N ASN A 452 29.51 -2.35 -0.53
CA ASN A 452 30.92 -2.75 -0.40
C ASN A 452 31.21 -4.15 -0.94
N ASP A 453 30.18 -4.89 -1.38
CA ASP A 453 30.34 -6.24 -1.95
C ASP A 453 30.20 -6.19 -3.48
N PRO A 454 31.32 -6.14 -4.22
CA PRO A 454 31.27 -6.08 -5.70
C PRO A 454 30.65 -7.35 -6.31
N SER A 455 30.73 -8.50 -5.63
CA SER A 455 30.17 -9.76 -6.12
C SER A 455 28.63 -9.75 -6.20
N ARG A 456 27.99 -8.83 -5.50
CA ARG A 456 26.53 -8.62 -5.52
C ARG A 456 26.07 -7.58 -6.53
N ARG A 457 26.98 -6.96 -7.26
CA ARG A 457 26.65 -6.01 -8.33
C ARG A 457 26.41 -6.76 -9.62
N ALA A 458 25.25 -6.56 -10.22
CA ALA A 458 25.01 -7.01 -11.58
C ALA A 458 26.01 -6.34 -12.53
N THR A 459 26.77 -7.14 -13.30
CA THR A 459 27.72 -6.64 -14.29
C THR A 459 27.15 -6.66 -15.71
N SER A 460 25.99 -7.28 -15.88
CA SER A 460 25.23 -7.27 -17.14
C SER A 460 23.74 -7.42 -16.86
N ASP A 461 22.92 -7.09 -17.85
CA ASP A 461 21.46 -7.20 -17.78
C ASP A 461 21.01 -8.66 -17.55
N PHE A 462 21.79 -9.64 -17.98
CA PHE A 462 21.53 -11.06 -17.74
C PHE A 462 21.59 -11.46 -16.26
N MET A 463 22.26 -10.67 -15.42
CA MET A 463 22.38 -10.93 -13.99
C MET A 463 21.24 -10.30 -13.18
N LEU A 464 20.51 -9.37 -13.77
CA LEU A 464 19.39 -8.71 -13.10
C LEU A 464 18.23 -9.70 -12.94
N GLY A 465 17.56 -9.65 -11.79
CA GLY A 465 16.43 -10.53 -11.49
C GLY A 465 16.79 -12.00 -11.27
N GLN A 466 18.04 -12.40 -11.43
CA GLN A 466 18.43 -13.77 -11.12
C GLN A 466 18.51 -13.98 -9.60
N PRO A 467 17.96 -15.06 -9.05
CA PRO A 467 18.14 -15.40 -7.66
C PRO A 467 19.64 -15.60 -7.39
N ALA A 468 20.11 -15.10 -6.24
CA ALA A 468 21.47 -15.37 -5.81
C ALA A 468 21.66 -16.89 -5.73
N THR A 469 22.46 -17.45 -6.61
CA THR A 469 22.84 -18.86 -6.51
C THR A 469 23.62 -19.03 -5.22
N THR A 470 23.12 -19.86 -4.32
CA THR A 470 23.83 -20.26 -3.13
C THR A 470 25.15 -20.93 -3.56
N GLY A 471 26.24 -20.13 -3.59
CA GLY A 471 27.60 -20.61 -3.73
C GLY A 471 28.06 -20.98 -5.15
N GLY A 472 28.20 -19.99 -6.01
CA GLY A 472 28.91 -20.19 -7.28
C GLY A 472 28.75 -18.95 -8.18
N ALA A 473 29.88 -18.38 -8.56
CA ALA A 473 29.92 -17.46 -9.68
C ALA A 473 29.33 -18.15 -10.93
N LEU A 474 28.42 -17.44 -11.65
CA LEU A 474 28.17 -17.76 -13.06
C LEU A 474 29.40 -17.39 -13.87
#